data_10e27704c36a88a478bbc67b6a884b30
#
_entry.id   10e27704c36a88a478bbc67b6a884b30
#
_cell.length_a   1.000
_cell.length_b   1.000
_cell.length_c   1.000
_cell.angle_alpha   90.00
_cell.angle_beta   90.00
_cell.angle_gamma   90.00
#
_symmetry.space_group_name_H-M   'P 1'
#
loop_
_entity.id
_entity.type
_entity.pdbx_description
1 polymer ?
#
loop_
_entity_poly.entity_id
_entity_poly.type
_entity_poly.pdbx_seq_one_letter_code
_entity_poly.pdbx_strand_id
1 'polypeptide(L)'
;SGGAFNVTLPSSPSAGDIVAVADYANTWDTNNLTVARNSSNIEGEASNFICNLEGGSVTFVYVDSTKGWIVTNTGQSGDVTEAKFIAATGGTITTVCTNFKVHTFTGPGTFCVSCAGNAVGSNTVSYFVVGGGGGGGKADGGGGGAGGVREGKASSDSYTASPLNAPAGLPVTAQGYPITVGGGGAAPGTPDV
;
A
#
# COMPACT_ATOMS: atom_id res chain seq x y z
N SER A 1 19.16 -13.31 -22.85
CA SER A 1 20.37 -12.62 -23.28
C SER A 1 19.98 -11.42 -24.10
N GLY A 2 19.89 -10.27 -23.48
CA GLY A 2 19.45 -9.09 -24.19
C GLY A 2 20.64 -8.24 -24.58
N GLY A 3 20.88 -8.08 -25.86
CA GLY A 3 21.61 -6.94 -26.41
C GLY A 3 20.63 -5.84 -26.79
N ALA A 4 21.17 -4.66 -27.13
CA ALA A 4 20.36 -3.59 -27.73
C ALA A 4 19.58 -4.13 -28.95
N PHE A 5 18.31 -3.71 -29.10
CA PHE A 5 17.42 -4.20 -30.16
C PHE A 5 16.63 -3.05 -30.77
N ASN A 6 16.05 -3.30 -31.95
CA ASN A 6 15.33 -2.29 -32.69
C ASN A 6 13.87 -2.67 -32.85
N VAL A 7 12.98 -1.70 -32.74
CA VAL A 7 11.59 -1.75 -33.20
C VAL A 7 11.44 -0.74 -34.34
N THR A 8 10.90 -1.18 -35.46
CA THR A 8 10.72 -0.31 -36.65
C THR A 8 9.27 0.15 -36.73
N LEU A 9 9.07 1.45 -36.80
CA LEU A 9 7.74 2.05 -36.96
C LEU A 9 7.14 1.72 -38.35
N PRO A 10 5.82 1.76 -38.54
CA PRO A 10 5.16 1.55 -39.81
C PRO A 10 5.74 2.42 -40.92
N SER A 11 5.87 1.85 -42.14
CA SER A 11 6.44 2.56 -43.29
C SER A 11 5.46 3.53 -43.96
N SER A 12 4.17 3.37 -43.74
CA SER A 12 3.11 4.18 -44.37
C SER A 12 2.05 4.49 -43.30
N PRO A 13 2.40 5.27 -42.29
CA PRO A 13 1.47 5.58 -41.21
C PRO A 13 0.40 6.57 -41.67
N SER A 14 -0.77 6.48 -41.05
CA SER A 14 -1.89 7.41 -41.19
C SER A 14 -2.03 8.27 -39.91
N ALA A 15 -2.52 9.50 -40.07
CA ALA A 15 -2.76 10.37 -38.90
C ALA A 15 -3.67 9.68 -37.89
N GLY A 16 -3.21 9.62 -36.67
CA GLY A 16 -3.88 8.95 -35.56
C GLY A 16 -3.38 7.52 -35.27
N ASP A 17 -2.47 6.96 -36.10
CA ASP A 17 -1.82 5.68 -35.76
C ASP A 17 -1.01 5.79 -34.50
N ILE A 18 -1.07 4.74 -33.68
CA ILE A 18 -0.43 4.70 -32.37
C ILE A 18 0.49 3.49 -32.28
N VAL A 19 1.72 3.73 -31.80
CA VAL A 19 2.66 2.67 -31.41
C VAL A 19 3.12 2.93 -29.99
N ALA A 20 3.02 1.93 -29.12
CA ALA A 20 3.51 1.99 -27.77
C ALA A 20 4.54 0.88 -27.51
N VAL A 21 5.58 1.20 -26.78
CA VAL A 21 6.63 0.28 -26.35
C VAL A 21 6.86 0.42 -24.85
N ALA A 22 7.19 -0.68 -24.20
CA ALA A 22 7.47 -0.71 -22.77
C ALA A 22 8.60 -1.66 -22.43
N ASP A 23 9.42 -1.29 -21.46
CA ASP A 23 10.53 -2.10 -20.95
C ASP A 23 10.02 -3.16 -19.97
N TYR A 24 9.64 -4.31 -20.49
CA TYR A 24 9.15 -5.44 -19.68
C TYR A 24 10.21 -5.99 -18.72
N ALA A 25 11.48 -5.96 -19.13
CA ALA A 25 12.57 -6.59 -18.40
C ALA A 25 13.36 -5.63 -17.50
N ASN A 26 13.03 -4.33 -17.50
CA ASN A 26 13.76 -3.27 -16.81
C ASN A 26 15.26 -3.26 -17.18
N THR A 27 15.55 -3.22 -18.48
CA THR A 27 16.91 -3.35 -19.01
C THR A 27 17.28 -2.28 -20.04
N TRP A 28 16.43 -1.30 -20.33
CA TRP A 28 16.72 -0.31 -21.37
C TRP A 28 17.90 0.61 -21.00
N ASP A 29 18.25 0.73 -19.73
CA ASP A 29 19.44 1.45 -19.26
C ASP A 29 20.76 0.78 -19.71
N THR A 30 20.76 -0.55 -19.79
CA THR A 30 21.91 -1.37 -20.20
C THR A 30 21.79 -1.91 -21.62
N ASN A 31 20.57 -2.13 -22.11
CA ASN A 31 20.24 -2.67 -23.44
C ASN A 31 19.18 -1.78 -24.11
N ASN A 32 19.61 -0.64 -24.62
CA ASN A 32 18.73 0.37 -25.18
C ASN A 32 17.83 -0.20 -26.28
N LEU A 33 16.56 0.22 -26.28
CA LEU A 33 15.67 0.04 -27.42
C LEU A 33 15.86 1.21 -28.39
N THR A 34 16.15 0.92 -29.66
CA THR A 34 16.10 1.91 -30.72
C THR A 34 14.76 1.78 -31.47
N VAL A 35 13.98 2.86 -31.45
CA VAL A 35 12.77 2.98 -32.29
C VAL A 35 13.17 3.59 -33.61
N ALA A 36 13.22 2.73 -34.66
CA ALA A 36 13.62 3.11 -35.99
C ALA A 36 12.45 3.80 -36.70
N ARG A 37 12.68 5.01 -37.19
CA ARG A 37 11.69 5.91 -37.77
C ARG A 37 11.06 5.46 -39.12
N ASN A 38 11.68 4.53 -39.80
CA ASN A 38 11.19 3.96 -41.06
C ASN A 38 10.76 5.02 -42.12
N SER A 39 11.62 5.99 -42.41
CA SER A 39 11.42 7.13 -43.32
C SER A 39 10.46 8.23 -42.85
N SER A 40 9.67 8.04 -41.83
CA SER A 40 8.89 9.12 -41.19
C SER A 40 9.74 9.86 -40.13
N ASN A 41 9.49 11.12 -39.93
CA ASN A 41 10.15 11.85 -38.84
C ASN A 41 9.65 11.39 -37.47
N ILE A 42 10.46 11.61 -36.41
CA ILE A 42 10.04 11.52 -35.02
C ILE A 42 10.30 12.89 -34.40
N GLU A 43 9.29 13.51 -33.80
CA GLU A 43 9.34 14.90 -33.24
C GLU A 43 9.76 15.96 -34.27
N GLY A 44 9.56 15.69 -35.56
CA GLY A 44 10.00 16.55 -36.64
C GLY A 44 11.44 16.30 -37.12
N GLU A 45 12.18 15.41 -36.46
CA GLU A 45 13.58 15.10 -36.78
C GLU A 45 13.73 13.81 -37.58
N ALA A 46 14.67 13.80 -38.51
CA ALA A 46 14.99 12.63 -39.33
C ALA A 46 15.96 11.69 -38.60
N SER A 47 15.71 11.41 -37.34
CA SER A 47 16.52 10.56 -36.46
C SER A 47 15.68 9.47 -35.80
N ASN A 48 16.32 8.36 -35.42
CA ASN A 48 15.69 7.33 -34.61
C ASN A 48 15.55 7.80 -33.16
N PHE A 49 14.56 7.27 -32.46
CA PHE A 49 14.36 7.53 -31.04
C PHE A 49 15.02 6.43 -30.20
N ILE A 50 15.72 6.80 -29.13
CA ILE A 50 16.41 5.84 -28.24
C ILE A 50 15.72 5.85 -26.88
N CYS A 51 15.20 4.69 -26.49
CA CYS A 51 14.71 4.43 -25.15
C CYS A 51 15.87 3.84 -24.33
N ASN A 52 16.33 4.58 -23.32
CA ASN A 52 17.49 4.21 -22.49
C ASN A 52 17.20 4.35 -21.00
N LEU A 53 15.92 4.33 -20.63
CA LEU A 53 15.48 4.50 -19.26
C LEU A 53 14.92 3.19 -18.73
N GLU A 54 15.49 2.66 -17.63
CA GLU A 54 15.04 1.44 -16.98
C GLU A 54 13.55 1.50 -16.65
N GLY A 55 12.80 0.44 -17.00
CA GLY A 55 11.36 0.36 -16.78
C GLY A 55 10.55 1.42 -17.53
N GLY A 56 11.13 2.01 -18.58
CA GLY A 56 10.49 3.05 -19.39
C GLY A 56 9.34 2.55 -20.26
N SER A 57 8.44 3.46 -20.59
CA SER A 57 7.41 3.25 -21.60
C SER A 57 7.27 4.51 -22.46
N VAL A 58 7.01 4.34 -23.75
CA VAL A 58 6.87 5.46 -24.69
C VAL A 58 5.71 5.18 -25.63
N THR A 59 4.85 6.18 -25.84
CA THR A 59 3.77 6.13 -26.81
C THR A 59 4.00 7.15 -27.90
N PHE A 60 3.98 6.69 -29.13
CA PHE A 60 4.11 7.49 -30.35
C PHE A 60 2.75 7.58 -31.05
N VAL A 61 2.39 8.78 -31.51
CA VAL A 61 1.21 9.02 -32.33
C VAL A 61 1.66 9.69 -33.64
N TYR A 62 1.29 9.13 -34.77
CA TYR A 62 1.57 9.75 -36.07
C TYR A 62 0.60 10.90 -36.33
N VAL A 63 1.10 12.08 -36.69
CA VAL A 63 0.28 13.27 -36.92
C VAL A 63 0.27 13.68 -38.39
N ASP A 64 1.43 13.84 -39.02
CA ASP A 64 1.56 14.26 -40.43
C ASP A 64 2.97 13.93 -40.96
N SER A 65 3.22 14.26 -42.26
CA SER A 65 4.51 13.99 -42.90
C SER A 65 5.63 14.95 -42.44
N THR A 66 5.31 16.08 -41.79
CA THR A 66 6.27 17.09 -41.34
C THR A 66 6.81 16.74 -39.97
N LYS A 67 5.92 16.58 -39.01
CA LYS A 67 6.26 16.19 -37.64
C LYS A 67 6.51 14.69 -37.50
N GLY A 68 5.80 13.91 -38.30
CA GLY A 68 5.89 12.46 -38.23
C GLY A 68 5.21 11.89 -36.97
N TRP A 69 5.95 11.11 -36.23
CA TRP A 69 5.56 10.54 -34.97
C TRP A 69 5.87 11.52 -33.83
N ILE A 70 4.90 11.83 -33.01
CA ILE A 70 5.09 12.62 -31.79
C ILE A 70 5.01 11.73 -30.56
N VAL A 71 5.82 12.01 -29.56
CA VAL A 71 5.78 11.34 -28.26
C VAL A 71 4.70 11.99 -27.40
N THR A 72 3.66 11.24 -27.05
CA THR A 72 2.52 11.76 -26.27
C THR A 72 2.57 11.35 -24.82
N ASN A 73 3.29 10.28 -24.50
CA ASN A 73 3.44 9.79 -23.14
C ASN A 73 4.80 9.11 -22.98
N THR A 74 5.50 9.49 -21.93
CA THR A 74 6.68 8.79 -21.42
C THR A 74 6.40 8.44 -19.95
N GLY A 75 6.45 7.15 -19.60
CA GLY A 75 6.28 6.69 -18.24
C GLY A 75 7.46 5.81 -17.83
N GLN A 76 7.66 5.67 -16.51
CA GLN A 76 8.55 4.66 -15.93
C GLN A 76 7.74 3.69 -15.09
N SER A 77 8.25 2.48 -14.90
CA SER A 77 7.59 1.50 -14.02
C SER A 77 7.44 2.00 -12.58
N GLY A 78 8.25 2.99 -12.17
CA GLY A 78 8.13 3.67 -10.89
C GLY A 78 7.00 4.71 -10.81
N ASP A 79 6.44 5.14 -11.94
CA ASP A 79 5.33 6.10 -11.98
C ASP A 79 4.01 5.48 -11.51
N VAL A 80 3.91 4.16 -11.53
CA VAL A 80 2.78 3.41 -10.98
C VAL A 80 3.15 2.92 -9.59
N THR A 81 2.74 3.65 -8.59
CA THR A 81 2.90 3.21 -7.20
C THR A 81 1.81 2.22 -6.85
N GLU A 82 2.15 0.94 -6.79
CA GLU A 82 1.23 -0.09 -6.30
C GLU A 82 0.81 0.18 -4.85
N ALA A 83 -0.46 -0.06 -4.53
CA ALA A 83 -0.95 0.00 -3.17
C ALA A 83 -0.29 -1.10 -2.32
N LYS A 84 0.52 -0.70 -1.34
CA LYS A 84 1.07 -1.61 -0.33
C LYS A 84 0.31 -1.43 0.97
N PHE A 85 -0.11 -2.55 1.55
CA PHE A 85 -0.84 -2.60 2.80
C PHE A 85 0.05 -3.08 3.94
N ILE A 86 -0.40 -2.84 5.16
CA ILE A 86 0.30 -3.28 6.36
C ILE A 86 0.34 -4.81 6.39
N ALA A 87 1.54 -5.36 6.58
CA ALA A 87 1.74 -6.75 6.93
C ALA A 87 2.28 -6.85 8.36
N ALA A 88 1.60 -7.62 9.20
CA ALA A 88 1.96 -7.76 10.61
C ALA A 88 1.71 -9.18 11.13
N THR A 89 2.35 -9.49 12.25
CA THR A 89 2.17 -10.73 13.03
C THR A 89 1.95 -10.39 14.49
N GLY A 90 1.58 -11.39 15.28
CA GLY A 90 1.35 -11.27 16.72
C GLY A 90 -0.12 -11.29 17.11
N GLY A 91 -0.39 -11.75 18.32
CA GLY A 91 -1.73 -12.02 18.80
C GLY A 91 -2.43 -13.18 18.06
N THR A 92 -3.73 -13.35 18.28
CA THR A 92 -4.58 -14.24 17.49
C THR A 92 -5.05 -13.47 16.25
N ILE A 93 -4.74 -14.01 15.05
CA ILE A 93 -5.05 -13.35 13.79
C ILE A 93 -6.31 -13.98 13.18
N THR A 94 -7.30 -13.14 12.87
CA THR A 94 -8.50 -13.54 12.13
C THR A 94 -8.67 -12.68 10.90
N THR A 95 -9.10 -13.27 9.78
CA THR A 95 -9.43 -12.52 8.55
C THR A 95 -10.95 -12.28 8.53
N VAL A 96 -11.34 -11.04 8.35
CA VAL A 96 -12.74 -10.61 8.31
C VAL A 96 -13.02 -9.96 6.95
N CYS A 97 -14.13 -10.35 6.34
CA CYS A 97 -14.57 -9.80 5.04
C CYS A 97 -13.46 -9.79 3.97
N THR A 98 -12.60 -10.81 3.94
CA THR A 98 -11.49 -10.99 2.98
C THR A 98 -10.38 -9.93 3.07
N ASN A 99 -10.71 -8.67 3.36
CA ASN A 99 -9.81 -7.51 3.26
C ASN A 99 -9.24 -7.02 4.60
N PHE A 100 -9.76 -7.52 5.73
CA PHE A 100 -9.31 -7.06 7.04
C PHE A 100 -8.67 -8.19 7.83
N LYS A 101 -7.54 -7.89 8.49
CA LYS A 101 -6.92 -8.75 9.48
C LYS A 101 -7.07 -8.12 10.86
N VAL A 102 -7.64 -8.89 11.78
CA VAL A 102 -7.80 -8.50 13.18
C VAL A 102 -6.77 -9.24 14.02
N HIS A 103 -5.96 -8.51 14.75
CA HIS A 103 -4.97 -9.03 15.70
C HIS A 103 -5.51 -8.84 17.12
N THR A 104 -5.88 -9.93 17.78
CA THR A 104 -6.45 -9.92 19.13
C THR A 104 -5.40 -10.30 20.16
N PHE A 105 -5.22 -9.46 21.18
CA PHE A 105 -4.32 -9.67 22.31
C PHE A 105 -5.14 -9.76 23.60
N THR A 106 -5.16 -10.93 24.21
CA THR A 106 -5.80 -11.16 25.53
C THR A 106 -4.80 -11.21 26.68
N GLY A 107 -3.53 -11.02 26.38
CA GLY A 107 -2.41 -10.96 27.31
C GLY A 107 -1.26 -10.18 26.69
N PRO A 108 -0.15 -9.96 27.42
CA PRO A 108 1.04 -9.29 26.90
C PRO A 108 1.57 -9.98 25.63
N GLY A 109 2.04 -9.18 24.66
CA GLY A 109 2.55 -9.69 23.40
C GLY A 109 3.22 -8.59 22.58
N THR A 110 3.51 -8.88 21.31
CA THR A 110 4.08 -7.90 20.39
C THR A 110 3.28 -7.91 19.09
N PHE A 111 2.79 -6.76 18.68
CA PHE A 111 2.29 -6.54 17.33
C PHE A 111 3.48 -6.16 16.46
N CYS A 112 3.95 -7.09 15.64
CA CYS A 112 5.14 -6.93 14.82
C CYS A 112 4.77 -6.57 13.39
N VAL A 113 5.02 -5.32 12.99
CA VAL A 113 4.80 -4.82 11.63
C VAL A 113 6.05 -5.11 10.80
N SER A 114 5.92 -5.97 9.80
CA SER A 114 7.00 -6.30 8.84
C SER A 114 6.99 -5.40 7.61
N CYS A 115 5.81 -4.88 7.21
CA CYS A 115 5.64 -3.91 6.14
C CYS A 115 4.62 -2.86 6.59
N ALA A 116 4.99 -1.60 6.51
CA ALA A 116 4.13 -0.48 6.96
C ALA A 116 3.09 -0.05 5.91
N GLY A 117 3.12 -0.62 4.70
CA GLY A 117 2.31 -0.10 3.60
C GLY A 117 2.86 1.21 3.02
N ASN A 118 2.07 1.86 2.19
CA ASN A 118 2.42 3.14 1.57
C ASN A 118 1.20 4.08 1.48
N ALA A 119 1.40 5.29 0.96
CA ALA A 119 0.34 6.30 0.87
C ALA A 119 -0.83 5.90 -0.05
N VAL A 120 -0.59 5.03 -1.03
CA VAL A 120 -1.65 4.52 -1.95
C VAL A 120 -2.46 3.40 -1.31
N GLY A 121 -1.82 2.58 -0.48
CA GLY A 121 -2.46 1.58 0.35
C GLY A 121 -2.92 2.15 1.70
N SER A 122 -2.28 1.74 2.78
CA SER A 122 -2.49 2.35 4.11
C SER A 122 -1.34 1.99 5.03
N ASN A 123 -0.89 2.94 5.82
CA ASN A 123 0.05 2.74 6.92
C ASN A 123 -0.62 2.96 8.30
N THR A 124 -1.94 2.98 8.35
CA THR A 124 -2.71 3.30 9.55
C THR A 124 -3.51 2.08 10.00
N VAL A 125 -3.45 1.76 11.28
CA VAL A 125 -4.25 0.70 11.91
C VAL A 125 -5.36 1.31 12.76
N SER A 126 -6.53 0.68 12.72
CA SER A 126 -7.59 0.93 13.69
C SER A 126 -7.34 0.07 14.92
N TYR A 127 -7.67 0.57 16.08
CA TYR A 127 -7.48 -0.16 17.33
C TYR A 127 -8.65 0.00 18.27
N PHE A 128 -8.86 -1.03 19.07
CA PHE A 128 -9.82 -1.03 20.17
C PHE A 128 -9.15 -1.63 21.40
N VAL A 129 -9.08 -0.87 22.48
CA VAL A 129 -8.42 -1.28 23.73
C VAL A 129 -9.40 -1.22 24.88
N VAL A 130 -9.51 -2.30 25.61
CA VAL A 130 -10.31 -2.41 26.84
C VAL A 130 -9.37 -2.72 27.99
N GLY A 131 -9.36 -1.88 29.00
CA GLY A 131 -8.64 -2.12 30.25
C GLY A 131 -9.32 -3.18 31.12
N GLY A 132 -8.61 -3.76 32.07
CA GLY A 132 -9.19 -4.67 33.05
C GLY A 132 -10.28 -3.98 33.89
N GLY A 133 -11.37 -4.65 34.11
CA GLY A 133 -12.43 -4.22 35.05
C GLY A 133 -12.00 -4.30 36.52
N GLY A 134 -12.67 -3.59 37.39
CA GLY A 134 -12.49 -3.70 38.86
C GLY A 134 -13.05 -5.01 39.39
N GLY A 135 -12.52 -5.49 40.50
CA GLY A 135 -13.13 -6.58 41.27
C GLY A 135 -14.45 -6.17 41.92
N GLY A 136 -15.41 -7.08 41.99
CA GLY A 136 -16.67 -6.89 42.70
C GLY A 136 -16.45 -6.84 44.24
N GLY A 137 -17.42 -6.27 44.94
CA GLY A 137 -17.40 -6.26 46.42
C GLY A 137 -17.59 -7.66 47.00
N LYS A 138 -17.18 -7.82 48.25
CA LYS A 138 -17.32 -9.05 49.01
C LYS A 138 -18.77 -9.20 49.57
N ALA A 139 -19.28 -10.42 49.59
CA ALA A 139 -20.62 -10.76 50.08
C ALA A 139 -21.72 -9.94 49.40
N ASP A 140 -22.41 -9.06 50.12
CA ASP A 140 -23.49 -8.21 49.59
C ASP A 140 -22.94 -6.94 48.87
N GLY A 141 -21.66 -6.94 48.51
CA GLY A 141 -21.00 -5.80 47.90
C GLY A 141 -21.45 -5.58 46.44
N GLY A 142 -21.32 -4.35 45.97
CA GLY A 142 -21.63 -3.97 44.60
C GLY A 142 -20.70 -4.59 43.57
N GLY A 143 -21.14 -4.67 42.34
CA GLY A 143 -20.31 -5.13 41.21
C GLY A 143 -19.11 -4.21 40.95
N GLY A 144 -18.03 -4.79 40.45
CA GLY A 144 -16.85 -4.03 40.03
C GLY A 144 -17.15 -3.13 38.83
N GLY A 145 -16.39 -2.04 38.67
CA GLY A 145 -16.49 -1.14 37.55
C GLY A 145 -15.99 -1.79 36.26
N ALA A 146 -16.52 -1.38 35.12
CA ALA A 146 -15.97 -1.73 33.79
C ALA A 146 -14.56 -1.13 33.58
N GLY A 147 -13.74 -1.79 32.80
CA GLY A 147 -12.46 -1.25 32.37
C GLY A 147 -12.60 -0.03 31.45
N GLY A 148 -11.58 0.81 31.43
CA GLY A 148 -11.54 1.94 30.49
C GLY A 148 -11.46 1.47 29.04
N VAL A 149 -12.09 2.21 28.14
CA VAL A 149 -12.08 1.95 26.69
C VAL A 149 -11.36 3.06 25.95
N ARG A 150 -10.57 2.66 24.94
CA ARG A 150 -9.99 3.55 23.95
C ARG A 150 -10.14 2.94 22.58
N GLU A 151 -10.45 3.79 21.59
CA GLU A 151 -10.64 3.41 20.23
C GLU A 151 -9.98 4.43 19.30
N GLY A 152 -9.41 3.98 18.19
CA GLY A 152 -8.96 4.83 17.11
C GLY A 152 -9.32 4.19 15.79
N LYS A 153 -10.03 4.93 14.95
CA LYS A 153 -10.57 4.46 13.68
C LYS A 153 -9.87 5.13 12.52
N ALA A 154 -9.38 4.35 11.56
CA ALA A 154 -8.89 4.90 10.30
C ALA A 154 -10.05 5.45 9.46
N SER A 155 -9.78 6.46 8.64
CA SER A 155 -10.79 7.09 7.78
C SER A 155 -11.36 6.13 6.72
N SER A 156 -10.60 5.11 6.35
CA SER A 156 -11.00 4.06 5.40
C SER A 156 -12.03 3.08 5.95
N ASP A 157 -12.21 3.02 7.26
CA ASP A 157 -13.10 2.03 7.88
C ASP A 157 -14.55 2.53 7.89
N SER A 158 -15.49 1.63 7.63
CA SER A 158 -16.92 1.97 7.45
C SER A 158 -17.79 1.75 8.68
N TYR A 159 -17.24 1.17 9.78
CA TYR A 159 -18.03 0.94 10.99
C TYR A 159 -18.30 2.24 11.79
N THR A 160 -19.34 2.24 12.61
CA THR A 160 -19.66 3.35 13.51
C THR A 160 -18.78 3.28 14.75
N ALA A 161 -17.90 4.25 14.93
CA ALA A 161 -17.04 4.34 16.11
C ALA A 161 -17.80 4.81 17.36
N SER A 162 -17.22 4.55 18.54
CA SER A 162 -17.77 5.07 19.78
C SER A 162 -17.55 6.59 19.91
N PRO A 163 -18.32 7.28 20.78
CA PRO A 163 -18.07 8.70 21.09
C PRO A 163 -16.69 8.97 21.68
N LEU A 164 -15.98 7.95 22.16
CA LEU A 164 -14.63 8.04 22.73
C LEU A 164 -13.53 7.74 21.68
N ASN A 165 -13.88 7.73 20.41
CA ASN A 165 -12.95 7.51 19.33
C ASN A 165 -11.89 8.62 19.26
N ALA A 166 -10.62 8.24 19.09
CA ALA A 166 -9.58 9.19 18.73
C ALA A 166 -9.83 9.73 17.31
N PRO A 167 -9.36 10.94 16.99
CA PRO A 167 -9.67 11.59 15.70
C PRO A 167 -9.14 10.81 14.48
N ALA A 168 -8.22 9.87 14.66
CA ALA A 168 -7.67 9.04 13.59
C ALA A 168 -7.18 7.69 14.12
N GLY A 169 -6.98 6.72 13.22
CA GLY A 169 -6.23 5.51 13.52
C GLY A 169 -4.75 5.81 13.82
N LEU A 170 -4.01 4.79 14.23
CA LEU A 170 -2.60 4.90 14.60
C LEU A 170 -1.71 4.65 13.36
N PRO A 171 -0.91 5.62 12.90
CA PRO A 171 0.12 5.35 11.90
C PRO A 171 1.19 4.41 12.46
N VAL A 172 1.60 3.42 11.65
CA VAL A 172 2.62 2.45 12.05
C VAL A 172 3.79 2.44 11.08
N THR A 173 4.95 2.07 11.61
CA THR A 173 6.18 1.82 10.86
C THR A 173 6.60 0.35 11.02
N ALA A 174 7.53 -0.12 10.20
CA ALA A 174 8.02 -1.50 10.28
C ALA A 174 8.85 -1.71 11.54
N GLN A 175 8.22 -2.14 12.63
CA GLN A 175 8.82 -2.43 13.93
C GLN A 175 7.90 -3.27 14.80
N GLY A 176 8.41 -3.73 15.94
CA GLY A 176 7.61 -4.36 16.99
C GLY A 176 6.98 -3.34 17.92
N TYR A 177 5.68 -3.45 18.13
CA TYR A 177 4.92 -2.65 19.11
C TYR A 177 4.58 -3.55 20.29
N PRO A 178 5.15 -3.30 21.48
CA PRO A 178 4.82 -4.09 22.66
C PRO A 178 3.38 -3.80 23.10
N ILE A 179 2.62 -4.86 23.30
CA ILE A 179 1.26 -4.80 23.83
C ILE A 179 1.28 -5.27 25.27
N THR A 180 0.80 -4.45 26.17
CA THR A 180 0.63 -4.80 27.58
C THR A 180 -0.86 -4.83 27.90
N VAL A 181 -1.33 -5.97 28.40
CA VAL A 181 -2.70 -6.14 28.87
C VAL A 181 -2.66 -6.24 30.40
N GLY A 182 -3.22 -5.25 31.08
CA GLY A 182 -3.32 -5.23 32.55
C GLY A 182 -4.34 -6.28 33.04
N GLY A 183 -4.08 -6.86 34.18
CA GLY A 183 -5.04 -7.71 34.86
C GLY A 183 -6.25 -6.90 35.37
N GLY A 184 -7.41 -7.53 35.44
CA GLY A 184 -8.55 -6.97 36.16
C GLY A 184 -8.30 -6.92 37.67
N GLY A 185 -9.17 -6.24 38.39
CA GLY A 185 -9.16 -6.27 39.87
C GLY A 185 -9.35 -7.69 40.40
N ALA A 186 -8.61 -8.04 41.40
CA ALA A 186 -8.75 -9.34 42.07
C ALA A 186 -10.14 -9.48 42.67
N ALA A 187 -10.73 -10.68 42.59
CA ALA A 187 -11.89 -11.00 43.42
C ALA A 187 -11.49 -10.90 44.90
N PRO A 188 -12.33 -10.31 45.76
CA PRO A 188 -12.04 -10.30 47.17
C PRO A 188 -11.92 -11.74 47.68
N GLY A 189 -10.88 -12.02 48.45
CA GLY A 189 -10.67 -13.35 49.04
C GLY A 189 -11.88 -13.79 49.86
N THR A 190 -12.08 -15.11 50.00
CA THR A 190 -13.08 -15.67 50.90
C THR A 190 -12.86 -15.11 52.31
N PRO A 191 -13.92 -14.78 53.08
CA PRO A 191 -13.75 -14.41 54.48
C PRO A 191 -13.02 -15.52 55.21
N ASP A 192 -12.02 -15.17 56.00
CA ASP A 192 -11.59 -16.07 57.03
C ASP A 192 -12.80 -16.31 57.95
N VAL A 193 -13.27 -17.56 58.04
CA VAL A 193 -14.34 -18.01 58.93
C VAL A 193 -13.79 -18.11 60.34
#